data_c3b41675c075ed51ddc860d5aa95aa65
#
_entry.id   c3b41675c075ed51ddc860d5aa95aa65
#
_cell.length_a   1.000
_cell.length_b   1.000
_cell.length_c   1.000
_cell.angle_alpha   90.00
_cell.angle_beta   90.00
_cell.angle_gamma   90.00
#
_symmetry.space_group_name_H-M   'P 1'
#
loop_
_entity.id
_entity.type
_entity.pdbx_description
1 polymer ?
#
loop_
_entity_poly.entity_id
_entity_poly.type
_entity_poly.pdbx_seq_one_letter_code
_entity_poly.pdbx_strand_id
1 'polypeptide(L)'
;MSLNPFPPLRRGFGAFWRALDATRRTVINLIFLLIVIAILIAIFGGGAKPLAEKTTLVLDLQGPLVEETPGGVREAVLANVSGEAKKSVQLRDVLAVLDTASKDKHIGSMVILLDELQGGGLASLREVAAGVERFRATGKKVTAWGSSYNQRQYLVAAKADEVYLHPMGGVLLEGFGRYRNYYAMRSTRLA
;
A
#
# COMPACT_ATOMS: atom_id res chain seq x y z
N MET A 1 29.89 -48.32 -67.57
CA MET A 1 30.79 -48.05 -66.39
C MET A 1 30.69 -46.59 -66.12
N SER A 2 29.77 -46.14 -65.23
CA SER A 2 29.59 -44.73 -64.91
C SER A 2 30.01 -44.55 -63.46
N LEU A 3 31.16 -43.94 -63.30
CA LEU A 3 31.72 -43.53 -62.00
C LEU A 3 31.01 -42.26 -61.52
N ASN A 4 30.27 -42.41 -60.44
CA ASN A 4 29.60 -41.30 -59.75
C ASN A 4 30.56 -40.78 -58.64
N PRO A 5 31.23 -39.62 -58.78
CA PRO A 5 32.36 -39.28 -57.95
C PRO A 5 32.05 -38.44 -56.67
N PHE A 6 30.76 -38.30 -56.24
CA PHE A 6 30.46 -37.36 -55.06
C PHE A 6 29.56 -37.94 -54.01
N PRO A 7 29.96 -38.98 -53.23
CA PRO A 7 29.16 -39.39 -52.07
C PRO A 7 29.59 -38.84 -50.68
N PRO A 8 30.79 -38.28 -50.39
CA PRO A 8 31.11 -37.96 -48.99
C PRO A 8 30.65 -36.57 -48.51
N LEU A 9 30.48 -35.60 -49.40
CA LEU A 9 30.15 -34.22 -49.00
C LEU A 9 28.73 -34.06 -48.43
N ARG A 10 27.78 -34.83 -48.87
CA ARG A 10 26.38 -34.77 -48.42
C ARG A 10 26.15 -35.27 -46.99
N ARG A 11 26.96 -36.22 -46.52
CA ARG A 11 26.90 -36.76 -45.14
C ARG A 11 27.45 -35.79 -44.14
N GLY A 12 28.52 -35.07 -44.45
CA GLY A 12 29.11 -34.06 -43.58
C GLY A 12 28.21 -32.82 -43.36
N PHE A 13 27.54 -32.40 -44.45
CA PHE A 13 26.62 -31.23 -44.38
C PHE A 13 25.40 -31.54 -43.52
N GLY A 14 24.84 -32.73 -43.56
CA GLY A 14 23.70 -33.15 -42.72
C GLY A 14 24.08 -33.31 -41.23
N ALA A 15 25.34 -33.67 -40.93
CA ALA A 15 25.84 -33.74 -39.57
C ALA A 15 26.05 -32.34 -39.00
N PHE A 16 26.58 -31.40 -39.78
CA PHE A 16 26.75 -30.00 -39.41
C PHE A 16 25.42 -29.33 -39.11
N TRP A 17 24.40 -29.47 -39.96
CA TRP A 17 23.06 -28.92 -39.71
C TRP A 17 22.41 -29.52 -38.47
N ARG A 18 22.54 -30.79 -38.19
CA ARG A 18 22.03 -31.43 -36.97
C ARG A 18 22.75 -30.90 -35.72
N ALA A 19 24.06 -30.70 -35.78
CA ALA A 19 24.82 -30.11 -34.68
C ALA A 19 24.39 -28.66 -34.43
N LEU A 20 24.21 -27.86 -35.49
CA LEU A 20 23.76 -26.46 -35.37
C LEU A 20 22.34 -26.37 -34.77
N ASP A 21 21.44 -27.28 -35.19
CA ASP A 21 20.06 -27.30 -34.67
C ASP A 21 20.01 -27.78 -33.21
N ALA A 22 20.86 -28.74 -32.82
CA ALA A 22 21.03 -29.15 -31.43
C ALA A 22 21.56 -28.04 -30.57
N THR A 23 22.60 -27.33 -31.03
CA THR A 23 23.16 -26.17 -30.29
C THR A 23 22.13 -25.06 -30.12
N ARG A 24 21.39 -24.73 -31.16
CA ARG A 24 20.31 -23.75 -31.11
C ARG A 24 19.27 -24.11 -30.07
N ARG A 25 18.79 -25.35 -30.06
CA ARG A 25 17.79 -25.83 -29.09
C ARG A 25 18.34 -25.75 -27.65
N THR A 26 19.60 -26.14 -27.45
CA THR A 26 20.24 -26.10 -26.15
C THR A 26 20.36 -24.66 -25.66
N VAL A 27 20.79 -23.73 -26.52
CA VAL A 27 20.90 -22.31 -26.16
C VAL A 27 19.54 -21.70 -25.84
N ILE A 28 18.52 -21.97 -26.66
CA ILE A 28 17.14 -21.47 -26.40
C ILE A 28 16.61 -22.03 -25.08
N ASN A 29 16.77 -23.33 -24.82
CA ASN A 29 16.34 -23.92 -23.55
C ASN A 29 17.09 -23.36 -22.35
N LEU A 30 18.39 -23.08 -22.49
CA LEU A 30 19.19 -22.46 -21.43
C LEU A 30 18.72 -21.04 -21.13
N ILE A 31 18.47 -20.24 -22.16
CA ILE A 31 17.92 -18.88 -22.02
C ILE A 31 16.53 -18.94 -21.36
N PHE A 32 15.67 -19.84 -21.80
CA PHE A 32 14.36 -20.02 -21.19
C PHE A 32 14.47 -20.42 -19.72
N LEU A 33 15.35 -21.34 -19.37
CA LEU A 33 15.61 -21.75 -17.99
C LEU A 33 16.11 -20.57 -17.14
N LEU A 34 17.02 -19.75 -17.66
CA LEU A 34 17.51 -18.56 -16.99
C LEU A 34 16.40 -17.54 -16.74
N ILE A 35 15.51 -17.34 -17.72
CA ILE A 35 14.35 -16.46 -17.55
C ILE A 35 13.40 -16.99 -16.47
N VAL A 36 13.12 -18.29 -16.47
CA VAL A 36 12.28 -18.93 -15.45
C VAL A 36 12.91 -18.77 -14.05
N ILE A 37 14.20 -19.02 -13.93
CA ILE A 37 14.93 -18.84 -12.68
C ILE A 37 14.90 -17.37 -12.24
N ALA A 38 15.10 -16.41 -13.14
CA ALA A 38 15.02 -14.99 -12.83
C ALA A 38 13.62 -14.57 -12.35
N ILE A 39 12.57 -15.10 -12.98
CA ILE A 39 11.17 -14.89 -12.56
C ILE A 39 10.92 -15.50 -11.17
N LEU A 40 11.40 -16.70 -10.92
CA LEU A 40 11.28 -17.35 -9.61
C LEU A 40 12.02 -16.56 -8.54
N ILE A 41 13.24 -16.09 -8.82
CA ILE A 41 13.99 -15.22 -7.89
C ILE A 41 13.24 -13.90 -7.68
N ALA A 42 12.64 -13.29 -8.70
CA ALA A 42 11.86 -12.06 -8.57
C ALA A 42 10.61 -12.26 -7.70
N ILE A 43 9.93 -13.40 -7.82
CA ILE A 43 8.73 -13.72 -7.05
C ILE A 43 9.07 -14.14 -5.61
N PHE A 44 10.08 -14.99 -5.43
CA PHE A 44 10.42 -15.58 -4.13
C PHE A 44 11.60 -14.92 -3.43
N GLY A 45 12.49 -14.25 -4.16
CA GLY A 45 13.68 -13.59 -3.63
C GLY A 45 13.44 -12.19 -3.05
N GLY A 46 12.25 -11.62 -3.28
CA GLY A 46 11.84 -10.31 -2.77
C GLY A 46 11.42 -10.31 -1.30
N GLY A 47 11.97 -11.19 -0.49
CA GLY A 47 11.76 -11.16 0.95
C GLY A 47 12.12 -9.78 1.49
N ALA A 48 11.16 -9.10 2.16
CA ALA A 48 11.41 -7.86 2.86
C ALA A 48 12.65 -8.05 3.76
N LYS A 49 13.56 -7.07 3.73
CA LYS A 49 14.73 -7.10 4.64
C LYS A 49 14.22 -7.26 6.07
N PRO A 50 14.83 -8.14 6.86
CA PRO A 50 14.43 -8.29 8.25
C PRO A 50 14.54 -6.94 8.95
N LEU A 51 13.48 -6.57 9.68
CA LEU A 51 13.44 -5.34 10.45
C LEU A 51 14.54 -5.39 11.52
N ALA A 52 15.17 -4.25 11.76
CA ALA A 52 16.09 -4.11 12.89
C ALA A 52 15.31 -4.25 14.21
N GLU A 53 15.97 -4.68 15.28
CA GLU A 53 15.35 -4.73 16.60
C GLU A 53 14.93 -3.32 17.04
N LYS A 54 13.74 -3.22 17.64
CA LYS A 54 13.13 -1.96 18.11
C LYS A 54 12.86 -0.94 17.00
N THR A 55 12.47 -1.40 15.82
CA THR A 55 12.02 -0.52 14.74
C THR A 55 10.73 0.22 15.16
N THR A 56 10.62 1.49 14.78
CA THR A 56 9.41 2.29 14.97
C THR A 56 8.53 2.18 13.73
N LEU A 57 7.28 1.79 13.91
CA LEU A 57 6.26 1.84 12.85
C LEU A 57 5.82 3.29 12.67
N VAL A 58 5.90 3.80 11.45
CA VAL A 58 5.29 5.09 11.09
C VAL A 58 3.99 4.82 10.36
N LEU A 59 2.88 5.17 10.99
CA LEU A 59 1.54 5.08 10.42
C LEU A 59 1.16 6.46 9.87
N ASP A 60 1.36 6.65 8.57
CA ASP A 60 1.02 7.88 7.86
C ASP A 60 -0.32 7.70 7.12
N LEU A 61 -1.37 8.34 7.61
CA LEU A 61 -2.72 8.23 7.06
C LEU A 61 -2.98 9.38 6.08
N GLN A 62 -2.84 9.10 4.78
CA GLN A 62 -2.97 10.11 3.73
C GLN A 62 -4.28 9.98 2.96
N GLY A 63 -5.09 11.04 2.97
CA GLY A 63 -6.38 11.10 2.27
C GLY A 63 -7.56 10.63 3.12
N PRO A 64 -8.72 10.38 2.50
CA PRO A 64 -9.91 9.91 3.20
C PRO A 64 -9.77 8.45 3.63
N LEU A 65 -10.24 8.14 4.84
CA LEU A 65 -10.40 6.78 5.32
C LEU A 65 -11.70 6.20 4.74
N VAL A 66 -11.57 5.12 3.98
CA VAL A 66 -12.68 4.44 3.29
C VAL A 66 -12.74 2.97 3.71
N GLU A 67 -13.95 2.41 3.72
CA GLU A 67 -14.16 0.98 4.00
C GLU A 67 -13.81 0.14 2.78
N GLU A 68 -14.24 0.61 1.61
CA GLU A 68 -13.92 0.00 0.31
C GLU A 68 -13.47 1.08 -0.68
N THR A 69 -12.51 0.76 -1.52
CA THR A 69 -12.11 1.65 -2.61
C THR A 69 -13.14 1.52 -3.73
N PRO A 70 -13.85 2.60 -4.10
CA PRO A 70 -14.71 2.58 -5.27
C PRO A 70 -13.83 2.43 -6.52
N GLY A 71 -14.03 1.34 -7.27
CA GLY A 71 -13.33 1.06 -8.50
C GLY A 71 -12.79 -0.37 -8.57
N GLY A 72 -12.89 -0.99 -9.75
CA GLY A 72 -12.30 -2.30 -10.00
C GLY A 72 -10.78 -2.24 -10.14
N VAL A 73 -10.13 -3.40 -10.13
CA VAL A 73 -8.67 -3.54 -10.33
C VAL A 73 -8.18 -2.78 -11.58
N ARG A 74 -9.00 -2.74 -12.63
CA ARG A 74 -8.69 -2.02 -13.87
C ARG A 74 -8.61 -0.50 -13.66
N GLU A 75 -9.51 0.05 -12.87
CA GLU A 75 -9.57 1.49 -12.57
C GLU A 75 -8.41 1.91 -11.67
N ALA A 76 -8.06 1.08 -10.69
CA ALA A 76 -6.89 1.27 -9.84
C ALA A 76 -5.57 1.27 -10.65
N VAL A 77 -5.44 0.35 -11.63
CA VAL A 77 -4.27 0.30 -12.53
C VAL A 77 -4.22 1.54 -13.41
N LEU A 78 -5.34 1.95 -14.01
CA LEU A 78 -5.40 3.15 -14.84
C LEU A 78 -5.08 4.43 -14.05
N ALA A 79 -5.62 4.57 -12.84
CA ALA A 79 -5.33 5.70 -11.95
C ALA A 79 -3.85 5.78 -11.56
N ASN A 80 -3.21 4.64 -11.32
CA ASN A 80 -1.76 4.59 -11.04
C ASN A 80 -0.92 4.97 -12.26
N VAL A 81 -1.33 4.57 -13.48
CA VAL A 81 -0.62 4.90 -14.72
C VAL A 81 -0.82 6.37 -15.10
N SER A 82 -2.00 6.94 -14.85
CA SER A 82 -2.29 8.36 -15.15
C SER A 82 -1.75 9.33 -14.09
N GLY A 83 -1.22 8.85 -12.97
CA GLY A 83 -0.76 9.69 -11.86
C GLY A 83 -1.88 10.38 -11.08
N GLU A 84 -3.14 10.08 -11.37
CA GLU A 84 -4.33 10.63 -10.70
C GLU A 84 -4.84 9.75 -9.55
N ALA A 85 -4.04 8.82 -9.08
CA ALA A 85 -4.41 7.98 -7.95
C ALA A 85 -4.70 8.86 -6.73
N LYS A 86 -5.99 9.09 -6.46
CA LYS A 86 -6.41 9.73 -5.21
C LYS A 86 -5.96 8.83 -4.07
N LYS A 87 -5.02 9.32 -3.29
CA LYS A 87 -4.59 8.62 -2.09
C LYS A 87 -5.79 8.45 -1.18
N SER A 88 -6.19 7.23 -0.93
CA SER A 88 -7.21 6.87 0.04
C SER A 88 -6.67 5.74 0.90
N VAL A 89 -7.03 5.75 2.16
CA VAL A 89 -6.60 4.74 3.13
C VAL A 89 -7.75 3.77 3.37
N GLN A 90 -7.52 2.49 3.13
CA GLN A 90 -8.53 1.47 3.42
C GLN A 90 -8.49 1.09 4.90
N LEU A 91 -9.65 1.12 5.55
CA LEU A 91 -9.79 0.73 6.96
C LEU A 91 -9.21 -0.66 7.25
N ARG A 92 -9.56 -1.62 6.40
CA ARG A 92 -9.10 -3.01 6.54
C ARG A 92 -7.57 -3.12 6.56
N ASP A 93 -6.89 -2.37 5.70
CA ASP A 93 -5.44 -2.43 5.60
C ASP A 93 -4.78 -1.81 6.83
N VAL A 94 -5.32 -0.69 7.32
CA VAL A 94 -4.85 -0.06 8.57
C VAL A 94 -4.98 -1.02 9.74
N LEU A 95 -6.14 -1.68 9.87
CA LEU A 95 -6.37 -2.63 10.97
C LEU A 95 -5.47 -3.87 10.86
N ALA A 96 -5.24 -4.36 9.64
CA ALA A 96 -4.32 -5.49 9.39
C ALA A 96 -2.87 -5.13 9.74
N VAL A 97 -2.42 -3.91 9.37
CA VAL A 97 -1.09 -3.40 9.74
C VAL A 97 -0.95 -3.30 11.25
N LEU A 98 -1.92 -2.70 11.94
CA LEU A 98 -1.91 -2.56 13.41
C LEU A 98 -1.89 -3.92 14.11
N ASP A 99 -2.70 -4.88 13.65
CA ASP A 99 -2.75 -6.22 14.22
C ASP A 99 -1.42 -6.97 14.01
N THR A 100 -0.87 -6.93 12.80
CA THR A 100 0.43 -7.56 12.48
C THR A 100 1.56 -6.93 13.28
N ALA A 101 1.62 -5.59 13.31
CA ALA A 101 2.64 -4.85 14.05
C ALA A 101 2.56 -5.05 15.56
N SER A 102 1.35 -5.26 16.10
CA SER A 102 1.16 -5.56 17.53
C SER A 102 1.84 -6.85 17.94
N LYS A 103 1.87 -7.85 17.07
CA LYS A 103 2.43 -9.19 17.28
C LYS A 103 3.92 -9.28 16.94
N ASP A 104 4.44 -8.34 16.13
CA ASP A 104 5.84 -8.36 15.70
C ASP A 104 6.78 -7.87 16.82
N LYS A 105 7.74 -8.71 17.20
CA LYS A 105 8.73 -8.41 18.25
C LYS A 105 9.77 -7.37 17.82
N HIS A 106 9.97 -7.18 16.52
CA HIS A 106 10.92 -6.19 16.00
C HIS A 106 10.36 -4.75 16.07
N ILE A 107 9.04 -4.60 16.17
CA ILE A 107 8.41 -3.29 16.31
C ILE A 107 8.30 -2.96 17.79
N GLY A 108 9.02 -1.92 18.21
CA GLY A 108 9.06 -1.46 19.62
C GLY A 108 8.13 -0.27 19.92
N SER A 109 7.80 0.52 18.92
CA SER A 109 6.97 1.73 19.07
C SER A 109 6.25 2.07 17.77
N MET A 110 5.30 3.01 17.86
CA MET A 110 4.56 3.52 16.72
C MET A 110 4.47 5.05 16.78
N VAL A 111 4.63 5.69 15.63
CA VAL A 111 4.33 7.10 15.40
C VAL A 111 3.16 7.21 14.43
N ILE A 112 2.15 7.98 14.78
CA ILE A 112 0.97 8.23 13.94
C ILE A 112 1.05 9.65 13.42
N LEU A 113 1.03 9.80 12.09
CA LEU A 113 0.95 11.09 11.40
C LEU A 113 -0.46 11.26 10.85
N LEU A 114 -1.12 12.35 11.25
CA LEU A 114 -2.54 12.58 10.95
C LEU A 114 -2.80 13.86 10.14
N ASP A 115 -1.76 14.60 9.77
CA ASP A 115 -1.92 15.88 9.06
C ASP A 115 -2.68 15.74 7.74
N GLU A 116 -2.41 14.67 7.02
CA GLU A 116 -3.01 14.40 5.71
C GLU A 116 -4.31 13.57 5.78
N LEU A 117 -4.74 13.18 6.97
CA LEU A 117 -6.01 12.47 7.14
C LEU A 117 -7.18 13.42 6.86
N GLN A 118 -7.81 13.27 5.69
CA GLN A 118 -8.91 14.14 5.26
C GLN A 118 -10.26 13.78 5.89
N GLY A 119 -10.31 12.72 6.68
CA GLY A 119 -11.50 12.29 7.40
C GLY A 119 -11.93 10.87 7.05
N GLY A 120 -13.13 10.52 7.48
CA GLY A 120 -13.73 9.18 7.32
C GLY A 120 -15.04 9.11 8.08
N GLY A 121 -15.74 8.00 7.96
CA GLY A 121 -16.90 7.69 8.78
C GLY A 121 -16.52 7.65 10.27
N LEU A 122 -17.40 8.12 11.15
CA LEU A 122 -17.13 8.07 12.59
C LEU A 122 -16.92 6.63 13.09
N ALA A 123 -17.64 5.68 12.52
CA ALA A 123 -17.49 4.26 12.85
C ALA A 123 -16.07 3.77 12.48
N SER A 124 -15.63 4.04 11.25
CA SER A 124 -14.32 3.64 10.75
C SER A 124 -13.18 4.27 11.55
N LEU A 125 -13.31 5.56 11.92
CA LEU A 125 -12.34 6.25 12.77
C LEU A 125 -12.28 5.67 14.19
N ARG A 126 -13.42 5.25 14.75
CA ARG A 126 -13.46 4.57 16.05
C ARG A 126 -12.79 3.20 16.01
N GLU A 127 -12.91 2.48 14.90
CA GLU A 127 -12.21 1.20 14.72
C GLU A 127 -10.69 1.39 14.63
N VAL A 128 -10.22 2.41 13.90
CA VAL A 128 -8.79 2.76 13.89
C VAL A 128 -8.32 3.13 15.30
N ALA A 129 -9.08 3.98 16.01
CA ALA A 129 -8.77 4.37 17.38
C ALA A 129 -8.69 3.15 18.33
N ALA A 130 -9.63 2.22 18.20
CA ALA A 130 -9.61 0.95 18.95
C ALA A 130 -8.42 0.06 18.54
N GLY A 131 -8.02 0.07 17.27
CA GLY A 131 -6.82 -0.60 16.77
C GLY A 131 -5.55 -0.05 17.41
N VAL A 132 -5.42 1.27 17.49
CA VAL A 132 -4.31 1.96 18.17
C VAL A 132 -4.28 1.58 19.65
N GLU A 133 -5.43 1.57 20.31
CA GLU A 133 -5.54 1.19 21.73
C GLU A 133 -5.10 -0.26 21.96
N ARG A 134 -5.50 -1.19 21.08
CA ARG A 134 -5.04 -2.59 21.14
C ARG A 134 -3.52 -2.70 20.94
N PHE A 135 -2.95 -1.94 20.00
CA PHE A 135 -1.51 -1.91 19.82
C PHE A 135 -0.80 -1.41 21.09
N ARG A 136 -1.27 -0.30 21.68
CA ARG A 136 -0.75 0.25 22.93
C ARG A 136 -0.84 -0.74 24.10
N ALA A 137 -1.92 -1.51 24.17
CA ALA A 137 -2.13 -2.52 25.21
C ALA A 137 -1.07 -3.64 25.18
N THR A 138 -0.31 -3.80 24.09
CA THR A 138 0.85 -4.72 24.04
C THR A 138 2.11 -4.20 24.75
N GLY A 139 2.04 -2.99 25.36
CA GLY A 139 3.16 -2.36 26.05
C GLY A 139 4.11 -1.56 25.13
N LYS A 140 3.76 -1.43 23.85
CA LYS A 140 4.52 -0.65 22.86
C LYS A 140 4.08 0.80 22.89
N LYS A 141 5.04 1.73 22.93
CA LYS A 141 4.76 3.17 23.01
C LYS A 141 4.15 3.68 21.70
N VAL A 142 3.10 4.48 21.83
CA VAL A 142 2.42 5.14 20.70
C VAL A 142 2.53 6.66 20.86
N THR A 143 3.02 7.31 19.83
CA THR A 143 3.14 8.77 19.76
C THR A 143 2.33 9.29 18.57
N ALA A 144 1.46 10.25 18.77
CA ALA A 144 0.78 10.95 17.70
C ALA A 144 1.45 12.32 17.48
N TRP A 145 1.68 12.66 16.22
CA TRP A 145 2.21 13.96 15.82
C TRP A 145 1.34 14.60 14.76
N GLY A 146 1.14 15.91 14.86
CA GLY A 146 0.41 16.69 13.87
C GLY A 146 0.68 18.18 13.97
N SER A 147 0.53 18.88 12.84
CA SER A 147 0.63 20.34 12.78
C SER A 147 -0.59 21.01 13.41
N SER A 148 -1.76 20.41 13.21
CA SER A 148 -3.02 20.77 13.88
C SER A 148 -3.96 19.56 13.86
N TYR A 149 -4.93 19.55 14.75
CA TYR A 149 -5.91 18.47 14.82
C TYR A 149 -7.33 19.01 14.67
N ASN A 150 -8.06 18.47 13.72
CA ASN A 150 -9.51 18.53 13.74
C ASN A 150 -10.09 17.43 14.65
N GLN A 151 -11.38 17.49 14.93
CA GLN A 151 -12.04 16.55 15.82
C GLN A 151 -11.86 15.08 15.42
N ARG A 152 -11.83 14.78 14.12
CA ARG A 152 -11.69 13.40 13.61
C ARG A 152 -10.28 12.89 13.79
N GLN A 153 -9.28 13.71 13.51
CA GLN A 153 -7.87 13.40 13.72
C GLN A 153 -7.59 13.24 15.22
N TYR A 154 -8.11 14.16 16.04
CA TYR A 154 -7.92 14.10 17.49
C TYR A 154 -8.57 12.87 18.14
N LEU A 155 -9.67 12.36 17.58
CA LEU A 155 -10.30 11.11 18.04
C LEU A 155 -9.32 9.91 17.99
N VAL A 156 -8.48 9.87 16.96
CA VAL A 156 -7.46 8.82 16.81
C VAL A 156 -6.23 9.16 17.66
N ALA A 157 -5.75 10.42 17.59
CA ALA A 157 -4.58 10.89 18.32
C ALA A 157 -4.71 10.69 19.83
N ALA A 158 -5.90 10.94 20.39
CA ALA A 158 -6.19 10.79 21.81
C ALA A 158 -6.03 9.35 22.37
N LYS A 159 -5.84 8.36 21.49
CA LYS A 159 -5.55 6.97 21.90
C LYS A 159 -4.06 6.67 22.02
N ALA A 160 -3.20 7.60 21.60
CA ALA A 160 -1.75 7.52 21.81
C ALA A 160 -1.38 7.76 23.28
N ASP A 161 -0.16 7.35 23.66
CA ASP A 161 0.40 7.65 24.98
C ASP A 161 0.85 9.11 25.07
N GLU A 162 1.35 9.66 23.95
CA GLU A 162 1.80 11.04 23.84
C GLU A 162 1.24 11.67 22.57
N VAL A 163 0.72 12.88 22.69
CA VAL A 163 0.22 13.66 21.56
C VAL A 163 1.03 14.93 21.43
N TYR A 164 1.72 15.06 20.33
CA TYR A 164 2.50 16.25 20.01
C TYR A 164 1.78 17.11 18.99
N LEU A 165 1.80 18.39 19.24
CA LEU A 165 1.23 19.42 18.38
C LEU A 165 2.29 20.46 18.05
N HIS A 166 2.29 20.92 16.79
CA HIS A 166 3.18 22.03 16.41
C HIS A 166 2.87 23.28 17.26
N PRO A 167 3.88 24.04 17.72
CA PRO A 167 3.66 25.21 18.60
C PRO A 167 2.69 26.27 18.07
N MET A 168 2.58 26.38 16.73
CA MET A 168 1.63 27.29 16.08
C MET A 168 0.32 26.59 15.66
N GLY A 169 0.17 25.33 15.99
CA GLY A 169 -1.02 24.55 15.68
C GLY A 169 -2.12 24.70 16.71
N GLY A 170 -3.27 24.13 16.40
CA GLY A 170 -4.43 24.13 17.30
C GLY A 170 -5.23 22.83 17.19
N VAL A 171 -6.07 22.59 18.21
CA VAL A 171 -7.05 21.51 18.18
C VAL A 171 -8.43 22.13 18.04
N LEU A 172 -9.13 21.80 16.95
CA LEU A 172 -10.48 22.29 16.70
C LEU A 172 -11.50 21.18 16.99
N LEU A 173 -12.30 21.35 18.03
CA LEU A 173 -13.38 20.45 18.42
C LEU A 173 -14.72 21.15 18.23
N GLU A 174 -15.45 20.78 17.19
CA GLU A 174 -16.74 21.41 16.84
C GLU A 174 -17.96 20.68 17.44
N GLY A 175 -17.79 19.47 17.94
CA GLY A 175 -18.88 18.60 18.38
C GLY A 175 -19.56 17.88 17.22
N PHE A 176 -20.60 17.10 17.52
CA PHE A 176 -21.34 16.32 16.52
C PHE A 176 -22.64 16.97 16.08
N GLY A 177 -23.08 18.06 16.74
CA GLY A 177 -24.26 18.81 16.40
C GLY A 177 -23.95 19.94 15.42
N ARG A 178 -24.60 19.92 14.25
CA ARG A 178 -24.53 21.03 13.29
C ARG A 178 -25.90 21.64 13.13
N TYR A 179 -26.08 22.84 13.70
CA TYR A 179 -27.31 23.60 13.57
C TYR A 179 -27.22 24.53 12.35
N ARG A 180 -28.23 24.50 11.50
CA ARG A 180 -28.40 25.48 10.44
C ARG A 180 -29.53 26.40 10.80
N ASN A 181 -29.32 27.70 10.71
CA ASN A 181 -30.37 28.67 10.79
C ASN A 181 -31.16 28.66 9.47
N TYR A 182 -32.47 28.42 9.54
CA TYR A 182 -33.37 28.53 8.41
C TYR A 182 -34.06 29.86 8.50
N TYR A 183 -33.84 30.72 7.52
CA TYR A 183 -34.55 31.96 7.37
C TYR A 183 -35.75 31.71 6.43
N ALA A 184 -36.97 31.80 6.94
CA ALA A 184 -38.18 31.77 6.11
C ALA A 184 -38.24 33.10 5.35
N MET A 185 -38.08 33.08 4.02
CA MET A 185 -38.44 34.22 3.20
C MET A 185 -39.95 34.40 3.29
N ARG A 186 -40.41 35.43 3.97
CA ARG A 186 -41.79 35.88 3.95
C ARG A 186 -42.02 36.48 2.55
N SER A 187 -42.58 35.70 1.62
CA SER A 187 -43.02 36.27 0.36
C SER A 187 -44.16 37.21 0.67
N THR A 188 -43.88 38.51 0.71
CA THR A 188 -44.92 39.52 0.68
C THR A 188 -45.55 39.41 -0.71
N ARG A 189 -46.74 38.79 -0.81
CA ARG A 189 -47.60 38.98 -1.97
C ARG A 189 -47.97 40.45 -1.97
N LEU A 190 -47.40 41.20 -2.89
CA LEU A 190 -47.95 42.49 -3.30
C LEU A 190 -49.25 42.17 -4.07
N ALA A 191 -50.37 42.52 -3.49
CA ALA A 191 -51.68 42.57 -4.12
C ALA A 191 -51.73 43.77 -5.07
#